data_5924779ab978f5988d1679f35906a491
#
_entry.id   5924779ab978f5988d1679f35906a491
#
_cell.length_a   1.000
_cell.length_b   1.000
_cell.length_c   1.000
_cell.angle_alpha   90.00
_cell.angle_beta   90.00
_cell.angle_gamma   90.00
#
_symmetry.space_group_name_H-M   'P 1'
#
loop_
_entity.id
_entity.type
_entity.pdbx_description
1 polymer ?
#
loop_
_entity_poly.entity_id
_entity_poly.type
_entity_poly.pdbx_seq_one_letter_code
_entity_poly.pdbx_strand_id
1 'polypeptide(L)'
;FKVSARGFNNKWSATDTLQFQINPPWWQTWWAYLLFAFILGSITWSLAQYRSRWLKKENLVLEERVSHRTVQLKNKIDELKATQSQLIQSEKMASLGELTAGIAHEIQNPLNFVNNFSEVNTELIDEMQEELKKGDYEEVIAISKDIRDNQQKINHHGKRADAIVKGMLQHSRSSSNEKEPTNINAIADEYLRLAYHGLRAKDKSFNATLNTDFDDSIGKINIVPQDVGRVILNLITNAFHAVMEKKKENSLGAYEPTIWVTTKRKGNAVHVMIRDNGNGVPDKVKDKIFQPFFTTKPSGQGTGLGLSLSYDVIKTHGGELLLETKQGEGTTFTITLPEVEAITMIQTKIKNK
;
A
#
# COMPACT_ATOMS: atom_id res chain seq x y z
N PHE A 1 16.61 -100.89 -23.81
CA PHE A 1 16.17 -102.08 -23.10
C PHE A 1 17.05 -103.25 -23.63
N LYS A 2 17.68 -104.03 -22.77
CA LYS A 2 18.46 -105.22 -23.13
C LYS A 2 17.69 -106.43 -22.64
N VAL A 3 17.31 -107.33 -23.54
CA VAL A 3 16.61 -108.54 -23.23
C VAL A 3 17.47 -109.72 -23.60
N SER A 4 17.74 -110.67 -22.72
CA SER A 4 18.37 -111.95 -22.98
C SER A 4 17.52 -113.06 -22.40
N ALA A 5 17.33 -114.14 -23.11
CA ALA A 5 16.56 -115.34 -22.67
C ALA A 5 17.54 -116.43 -22.24
N ARG A 6 17.18 -117.17 -21.15
CA ARG A 6 17.96 -118.32 -20.69
C ARG A 6 17.24 -119.59 -21.23
N GLY A 7 18.00 -120.27 -22.08
CA GLY A 7 17.47 -121.50 -22.69
C GLY A 7 17.52 -122.71 -21.68
N PHE A 8 16.85 -123.82 -22.05
CA PHE A 8 16.76 -125.08 -21.24
C PHE A 8 18.13 -125.69 -20.94
N ASN A 9 19.15 -125.36 -21.72
CA ASN A 9 20.52 -125.78 -21.52
C ASN A 9 21.32 -124.84 -20.63
N ASN A 10 20.70 -123.97 -19.89
CA ASN A 10 21.25 -123.03 -18.98
C ASN A 10 22.22 -121.98 -19.58
N LYS A 11 22.25 -121.85 -20.94
CA LYS A 11 23.03 -120.83 -21.65
C LYS A 11 22.07 -119.60 -21.96
N TRP A 12 22.71 -118.42 -21.78
CA TRP A 12 22.01 -117.17 -22.14
C TRP A 12 22.11 -116.95 -23.66
N SER A 13 20.97 -116.53 -24.22
CA SER A 13 21.00 -116.10 -25.65
C SER A 13 21.78 -114.82 -25.80
N ALA A 14 22.18 -114.53 -27.03
CA ALA A 14 22.74 -113.21 -27.36
C ALA A 14 21.71 -112.12 -26.92
N THR A 15 22.26 -111.07 -26.34
CA THR A 15 21.43 -109.95 -25.85
C THR A 15 20.87 -109.16 -27.02
N ASP A 16 19.56 -109.19 -27.15
CA ASP A 16 18.90 -108.34 -28.12
C ASP A 16 18.62 -106.95 -27.49
N THR A 17 19.01 -105.89 -28.19
CA THR A 17 18.87 -104.51 -27.70
C THR A 17 17.85 -103.74 -28.47
N LEU A 18 16.69 -103.52 -27.82
CA LEU A 18 15.71 -102.61 -28.32
C LEU A 18 16.06 -101.21 -27.86
N GLN A 19 16.45 -100.36 -28.83
CA GLN A 19 16.64 -98.93 -28.58
C GLN A 19 15.33 -98.24 -28.97
N PHE A 20 14.70 -97.59 -28.05
CA PHE A 20 13.59 -96.65 -28.34
C PHE A 20 13.94 -95.26 -27.77
N GLN A 21 13.74 -94.25 -28.56
CA GLN A 21 13.97 -92.88 -28.23
C GLN A 21 12.66 -92.23 -27.87
N ILE A 22 12.57 -91.84 -26.57
CA ILE A 22 11.41 -91.02 -26.12
C ILE A 22 11.74 -89.58 -26.45
N ASN A 23 11.08 -89.04 -27.45
CA ASN A 23 11.23 -87.62 -27.81
C ASN A 23 10.57 -86.82 -26.72
N PRO A 24 11.20 -85.72 -26.25
CA PRO A 24 10.55 -84.79 -25.29
C PRO A 24 9.30 -84.21 -25.91
N PRO A 25 8.26 -83.92 -25.13
CA PRO A 25 7.05 -83.28 -25.62
C PRO A 25 7.41 -81.95 -26.28
N TRP A 26 6.65 -81.58 -27.31
CA TRP A 26 6.93 -80.41 -28.15
C TRP A 26 7.13 -79.11 -27.37
N TRP A 27 6.48 -78.91 -26.19
CA TRP A 27 6.62 -77.75 -25.31
C TRP A 27 7.96 -77.67 -24.55
N GLN A 28 8.75 -78.69 -24.56
CA GLN A 28 10.13 -78.74 -24.02
C GLN A 28 11.20 -78.59 -25.10
N THR A 29 10.81 -78.30 -26.32
CA THR A 29 11.76 -78.04 -27.41
C THR A 29 12.25 -76.58 -27.37
N TRP A 30 13.46 -76.33 -27.85
CA TRP A 30 14.06 -74.99 -27.85
C TRP A 30 13.24 -73.96 -28.61
N TRP A 31 12.59 -74.35 -29.71
CA TRP A 31 11.70 -73.45 -30.48
C TRP A 31 10.40 -73.12 -29.75
N ALA A 32 9.85 -74.01 -28.91
CA ALA A 32 8.72 -73.74 -28.08
C ALA A 32 8.99 -72.66 -27.03
N TYR A 33 10.18 -72.68 -26.42
CA TYR A 33 10.58 -71.63 -25.49
C TYR A 33 10.72 -70.26 -26.19
N LEU A 34 11.24 -70.23 -27.42
CA LEU A 34 11.26 -69.00 -28.23
C LEU A 34 9.84 -68.50 -28.55
N LEU A 35 8.94 -69.40 -28.89
CA LEU A 35 7.54 -69.08 -29.15
C LEU A 35 6.88 -68.49 -27.89
N PHE A 36 7.05 -69.10 -26.72
CA PHE A 36 6.52 -68.61 -25.46
C PHE A 36 7.11 -67.24 -25.10
N ALA A 37 8.42 -67.05 -25.26
CA ALA A 37 9.07 -65.75 -25.03
C ALA A 37 8.51 -64.67 -25.98
N PHE A 38 8.27 -65.00 -27.27
CA PHE A 38 7.67 -64.09 -28.25
C PHE A 38 6.22 -63.72 -27.88
N ILE A 39 5.41 -64.70 -27.47
CA ILE A 39 4.02 -64.46 -27.03
C ILE A 39 4.00 -63.58 -25.81
N LEU A 40 4.84 -63.84 -24.79
CA LEU A 40 4.96 -63.07 -23.57
C LEU A 40 5.41 -61.64 -23.88
N GLY A 41 6.39 -61.47 -24.75
CA GLY A 41 6.88 -60.16 -25.23
C GLY A 41 5.79 -59.38 -25.98
N SER A 42 5.03 -60.06 -26.81
CA SER A 42 3.92 -59.45 -27.55
C SER A 42 2.77 -58.99 -26.64
N ILE A 43 2.41 -59.80 -25.64
CA ILE A 43 1.40 -59.45 -24.63
C ILE A 43 1.86 -58.26 -23.79
N THR A 44 3.09 -58.27 -23.30
CA THR A 44 3.63 -57.15 -22.51
C THR A 44 3.69 -55.86 -23.33
N TRP A 45 4.15 -55.92 -24.56
CA TRP A 45 4.16 -54.78 -25.48
C TRP A 45 2.77 -54.25 -25.76
N SER A 46 1.79 -55.12 -26.03
CA SER A 46 0.37 -54.76 -26.27
C SER A 46 -0.26 -54.07 -25.06
N LEU A 47 -0.02 -54.61 -23.84
CA LEU A 47 -0.45 -54.03 -22.59
C LEU A 47 0.16 -52.64 -22.32
N ALA A 48 1.47 -52.48 -22.59
CA ALA A 48 2.17 -51.21 -22.48
C ALA A 48 1.60 -50.16 -23.43
N GLN A 49 1.34 -50.54 -24.69
CA GLN A 49 0.71 -49.66 -25.68
C GLN A 49 -0.71 -49.27 -25.29
N TYR A 50 -1.52 -50.23 -24.79
CA TYR A 50 -2.88 -49.96 -24.34
C TYR A 50 -2.88 -48.96 -23.18
N ARG A 51 -2.01 -49.20 -22.19
CA ARG A 51 -1.85 -48.31 -21.01
C ARG A 51 -1.35 -46.92 -21.41
N SER A 52 -0.39 -46.82 -22.32
CA SER A 52 0.11 -45.56 -22.86
C SER A 52 -0.96 -44.75 -23.57
N ARG A 53 -1.80 -45.40 -24.42
CA ARG A 53 -2.91 -44.75 -25.10
C ARG A 53 -3.97 -44.27 -24.13
N TRP A 54 -4.28 -45.07 -23.11
CA TRP A 54 -5.25 -44.70 -22.09
C TRP A 54 -4.77 -43.50 -21.27
N LEU A 55 -3.48 -43.48 -20.79
CA LEU A 55 -2.89 -42.37 -20.08
C LEU A 55 -2.86 -41.09 -20.92
N LYS A 56 -2.54 -41.20 -22.22
CA LYS A 56 -2.58 -40.02 -23.12
C LYS A 56 -3.98 -39.41 -23.21
N LYS A 57 -5.02 -40.23 -23.31
CA LYS A 57 -6.41 -39.74 -23.32
C LYS A 57 -6.79 -39.07 -21.99
N GLU A 58 -6.42 -39.66 -20.87
CA GLU A 58 -6.69 -39.11 -19.55
C GLU A 58 -5.96 -37.78 -19.36
N ASN A 59 -4.69 -37.67 -19.76
CA ASN A 59 -3.94 -36.43 -19.70
C ASN A 59 -4.56 -35.32 -20.55
N LEU A 60 -5.03 -35.61 -21.76
CA LEU A 60 -5.74 -34.61 -22.59
C LEU A 60 -7.00 -34.09 -21.92
N VAL A 61 -7.81 -34.97 -21.33
CA VAL A 61 -9.01 -34.56 -20.58
C VAL A 61 -8.67 -33.73 -19.33
N LEU A 62 -7.58 -34.10 -18.65
CA LEU A 62 -7.08 -33.33 -17.50
C LEU A 62 -6.57 -31.95 -17.91
N GLU A 63 -5.79 -31.85 -18.99
CA GLU A 63 -5.32 -30.57 -19.54
C GLU A 63 -6.47 -29.66 -19.95
N GLU A 64 -7.49 -30.20 -20.63
CA GLU A 64 -8.69 -29.44 -21.00
C GLU A 64 -9.43 -28.95 -19.74
N ARG A 65 -9.58 -29.81 -18.74
CA ARG A 65 -10.23 -29.45 -17.45
C ARG A 65 -9.44 -28.39 -16.68
N VAL A 66 -8.11 -28.51 -16.65
CA VAL A 66 -7.23 -27.50 -16.03
C VAL A 66 -7.34 -26.18 -16.75
N SER A 67 -7.25 -26.19 -18.10
CA SER A 67 -7.41 -24.99 -18.92
C SER A 67 -8.75 -24.31 -18.67
N HIS A 68 -9.84 -25.04 -18.71
CA HIS A 68 -11.19 -24.51 -18.45
C HIS A 68 -11.31 -23.92 -17.03
N ARG A 69 -10.78 -24.62 -16.02
CA ARG A 69 -10.78 -24.11 -14.64
C ARG A 69 -9.92 -22.85 -14.48
N THR A 70 -8.78 -22.79 -15.16
CA THR A 70 -7.90 -21.62 -15.14
C THR A 70 -8.59 -20.38 -15.72
N VAL A 71 -9.29 -20.54 -16.85
CA VAL A 71 -10.09 -19.46 -17.45
C VAL A 71 -11.23 -19.02 -16.53
N GLN A 72 -11.95 -19.98 -15.91
CA GLN A 72 -13.01 -19.66 -14.95
C GLN A 72 -12.47 -18.90 -13.73
N LEU A 73 -11.33 -19.34 -13.19
CA LEU A 73 -10.69 -18.66 -12.06
C LEU A 73 -10.28 -17.23 -12.44
N LYS A 74 -9.67 -17.05 -13.61
CA LYS A 74 -9.27 -15.73 -14.11
C LYS A 74 -10.47 -14.79 -14.20
N ASN A 75 -11.57 -15.26 -14.83
CA ASN A 75 -12.79 -14.45 -14.94
C ASN A 75 -13.36 -14.08 -13.56
N LYS A 76 -13.33 -15.02 -12.60
CA LYS A 76 -13.78 -14.74 -11.22
C LYS A 76 -12.88 -13.76 -10.49
N ILE A 77 -11.58 -13.81 -10.70
CA ILE A 77 -10.62 -12.84 -10.15
C ILE A 77 -10.90 -11.44 -10.71
N ASP A 78 -11.13 -11.33 -12.02
CA ASP A 78 -11.42 -10.06 -12.67
C ASP A 78 -12.77 -9.48 -12.20
N GLU A 79 -13.81 -10.32 -12.05
CA GLU A 79 -15.11 -9.94 -11.46
C GLU A 79 -14.95 -9.45 -10.02
N LEU A 80 -14.19 -10.18 -9.19
CA LEU A 80 -13.91 -9.78 -7.80
C LEU A 80 -13.17 -8.45 -7.72
N LYS A 81 -12.17 -8.22 -8.57
CA LYS A 81 -11.43 -6.95 -8.64
C LYS A 81 -12.35 -5.80 -9.04
N ALA A 82 -13.22 -6.00 -10.01
CA ALA A 82 -14.20 -5.00 -10.44
C ALA A 82 -15.18 -4.67 -9.29
N THR A 83 -15.72 -5.68 -8.62
CA THR A 83 -16.63 -5.50 -7.48
C THR A 83 -15.93 -4.81 -6.30
N GLN A 84 -14.70 -5.20 -5.99
CA GLN A 84 -13.88 -4.56 -4.96
C GLN A 84 -13.64 -3.07 -5.27
N SER A 85 -13.33 -2.75 -6.54
CA SER A 85 -13.17 -1.37 -6.98
C SER A 85 -14.46 -0.56 -6.83
N GLN A 86 -15.62 -1.16 -7.18
CA GLN A 86 -16.93 -0.52 -6.99
C GLN A 86 -17.25 -0.31 -5.50
N LEU A 87 -16.96 -1.28 -4.64
CA LEU A 87 -17.17 -1.15 -3.19
C LEU A 87 -16.30 -0.04 -2.60
N ILE A 88 -15.01 0.02 -2.97
CA ILE A 88 -14.11 1.09 -2.54
C ILE A 88 -14.62 2.46 -3.02
N GLN A 89 -15.10 2.54 -4.26
CA GLN A 89 -15.67 3.78 -4.79
C GLN A 89 -16.98 4.16 -4.07
N SER A 90 -17.85 3.20 -3.78
CA SER A 90 -19.10 3.44 -3.03
C SER A 90 -18.82 3.87 -1.59
N GLU A 91 -17.85 3.23 -0.91
CA GLU A 91 -17.40 3.60 0.43
C GLU A 91 -16.79 5.01 0.44
N LYS A 92 -15.94 5.34 -0.55
CA LYS A 92 -15.42 6.70 -0.74
C LYS A 92 -16.54 7.71 -0.97
N MET A 93 -17.59 7.37 -1.75
CA MET A 93 -18.74 8.23 -1.99
C MET A 93 -19.62 8.39 -0.74
N ALA A 94 -19.82 7.33 0.03
CA ALA A 94 -20.54 7.40 1.30
C ALA A 94 -19.79 8.26 2.33
N SER A 95 -18.49 8.06 2.48
CA SER A 95 -17.61 8.89 3.30
C SER A 95 -17.58 10.34 2.82
N LEU A 96 -17.55 10.58 1.50
CA LEU A 96 -17.62 11.92 0.93
C LEU A 96 -19.00 12.55 1.16
N GLY A 97 -20.09 11.77 1.15
CA GLY A 97 -21.44 12.24 1.45
C GLY A 97 -21.59 12.74 2.89
N GLU A 98 -21.05 11.99 3.85
CA GLU A 98 -21.04 12.39 5.26
C GLU A 98 -20.12 13.60 5.50
N LEU A 99 -18.94 13.61 4.85
CA LEU A 99 -18.01 14.73 4.87
C LEU A 99 -18.57 15.97 4.15
N THR A 100 -19.38 15.81 3.09
CA THR A 100 -19.90 16.93 2.29
C THR A 100 -20.78 17.86 3.13
N ALA A 101 -21.58 17.32 4.04
CA ALA A 101 -22.37 18.16 4.95
C ALA A 101 -21.47 18.96 5.91
N GLY A 102 -20.42 18.33 6.46
CA GLY A 102 -19.44 19.00 7.30
C GLY A 102 -18.62 20.04 6.53
N ILE A 103 -18.22 19.73 5.31
CA ILE A 103 -17.47 20.65 4.43
C ILE A 103 -18.32 21.84 4.03
N ALA A 104 -19.59 21.63 3.67
CA ALA A 104 -20.49 22.72 3.34
C ALA A 104 -20.63 23.71 4.51
N HIS A 105 -20.77 23.18 5.73
CA HIS A 105 -20.84 23.99 6.94
C HIS A 105 -19.52 24.73 7.22
N GLU A 106 -18.39 24.06 7.04
CA GLU A 106 -17.05 24.65 7.23
C GLU A 106 -16.71 25.72 6.17
N ILE A 107 -17.26 25.62 4.94
CA ILE A 107 -17.12 26.65 3.91
C ILE A 107 -18.10 27.82 4.17
N GLN A 108 -19.34 27.53 4.57
CA GLN A 108 -20.34 28.57 4.88
C GLN A 108 -19.86 29.50 6.00
N ASN A 109 -19.21 29.00 7.03
CA ASN A 109 -18.72 29.78 8.15
C ASN A 109 -17.81 30.94 7.71
N PRO A 110 -16.68 30.74 7.03
CA PRO A 110 -15.84 31.83 6.56
C PRO A 110 -16.54 32.72 5.52
N LEU A 111 -17.43 32.18 4.67
CA LEU A 111 -18.18 32.99 3.71
C LEU A 111 -19.17 33.91 4.39
N ASN A 112 -19.81 33.48 5.46
CA ASN A 112 -20.69 34.36 6.26
C ASN A 112 -19.92 35.56 6.82
N PHE A 113 -18.68 35.33 7.31
CA PHE A 113 -17.83 36.46 7.76
C PHE A 113 -17.43 37.39 6.62
N VAL A 114 -17.09 36.83 5.44
CA VAL A 114 -16.79 37.64 4.24
C VAL A 114 -17.98 38.54 3.89
N ASN A 115 -19.19 37.98 3.85
CA ASN A 115 -20.39 38.71 3.51
C ASN A 115 -20.71 39.79 4.55
N ASN A 116 -20.72 39.43 5.84
CA ASN A 116 -21.03 40.39 6.93
C ASN A 116 -20.04 41.57 6.95
N PHE A 117 -18.72 41.31 6.86
CA PHE A 117 -17.76 42.42 6.83
C PHE A 117 -17.85 43.25 5.55
N SER A 118 -18.25 42.61 4.42
CA SER A 118 -18.48 43.36 3.17
C SER A 118 -19.71 44.28 3.26
N GLU A 119 -20.81 43.81 3.89
CA GLU A 119 -22.00 44.61 4.14
C GLU A 119 -21.68 45.80 5.06
N VAL A 120 -21.02 45.53 6.20
CA VAL A 120 -20.58 46.58 7.14
C VAL A 120 -19.64 47.59 6.44
N ASN A 121 -18.73 47.13 5.59
CA ASN A 121 -17.88 48.06 4.83
C ASN A 121 -18.68 48.96 3.87
N THR A 122 -19.80 48.47 3.30
CA THR A 122 -20.65 49.30 2.45
C THR A 122 -21.32 50.42 3.27
N GLU A 123 -21.85 50.08 4.45
CA GLU A 123 -22.42 51.04 5.38
C GLU A 123 -21.39 52.07 5.85
N LEU A 124 -20.20 51.62 6.23
CA LEU A 124 -19.10 52.52 6.63
C LEU A 124 -18.62 53.45 5.51
N ILE A 125 -18.67 53.02 4.24
CA ILE A 125 -18.35 53.88 3.08
C ILE A 125 -19.41 54.97 2.93
N ASP A 126 -20.67 54.65 3.09
CA ASP A 126 -21.77 55.63 3.01
C ASP A 126 -21.64 56.67 4.16
N GLU A 127 -21.39 56.19 5.38
CA GLU A 127 -21.16 57.05 6.54
C GLU A 127 -19.89 57.95 6.34
N MET A 128 -18.82 57.41 5.86
CA MET A 128 -17.58 58.14 5.52
C MET A 128 -17.86 59.27 4.50
N GLN A 129 -18.74 59.03 3.51
CA GLN A 129 -19.10 60.04 2.53
C GLN A 129 -19.96 61.17 3.16
N GLU A 130 -20.80 60.87 4.15
CA GLU A 130 -21.57 61.85 4.88
C GLU A 130 -20.70 62.72 5.77
N GLU A 131 -19.78 62.12 6.52
CA GLU A 131 -18.86 62.86 7.39
C GLU A 131 -17.86 63.72 6.57
N LEU A 132 -17.49 63.26 5.39
CA LEU A 132 -16.70 64.06 4.46
C LEU A 132 -17.45 65.34 4.01
N LYS A 133 -18.77 65.27 3.76
CA LYS A 133 -19.60 66.41 3.42
C LYS A 133 -19.75 67.40 4.59
N LYS A 134 -19.74 66.88 5.82
CA LYS A 134 -19.77 67.70 7.06
C LYS A 134 -18.42 68.37 7.38
N GLY A 135 -17.33 67.87 6.76
CA GLY A 135 -15.98 68.39 6.99
C GLY A 135 -15.33 67.77 8.24
N ASP A 136 -15.89 66.68 8.78
CA ASP A 136 -15.31 65.98 9.91
C ASP A 136 -14.25 64.98 9.45
N TYR A 137 -13.04 65.46 9.28
CA TYR A 137 -11.91 64.64 8.81
C TYR A 137 -11.36 63.66 9.83
N GLU A 138 -11.58 63.91 11.18
CA GLU A 138 -11.15 62.96 12.21
C GLU A 138 -11.97 61.71 12.15
N GLU A 139 -13.32 61.82 12.01
CA GLU A 139 -14.21 60.67 11.85
C GLU A 139 -13.98 59.94 10.54
N VAL A 140 -13.76 60.65 9.43
CA VAL A 140 -13.39 60.04 8.14
C VAL A 140 -12.15 59.18 8.25
N ILE A 141 -11.13 59.60 9.02
CA ILE A 141 -9.92 58.81 9.24
C ILE A 141 -10.22 57.57 10.10
N ALA A 142 -11.05 57.71 11.15
CA ALA A 142 -11.46 56.58 11.99
C ALA A 142 -12.21 55.51 11.19
N ILE A 143 -13.22 55.90 10.42
CA ILE A 143 -14.02 55.01 9.55
C ILE A 143 -13.12 54.34 8.48
N SER A 144 -12.18 55.07 7.87
CA SER A 144 -11.23 54.51 6.91
C SER A 144 -10.36 53.41 7.51
N LYS A 145 -9.99 53.53 8.81
CA LYS A 145 -9.26 52.50 9.54
C LYS A 145 -10.11 51.26 9.76
N ASP A 146 -11.37 51.43 10.14
CA ASP A 146 -12.32 50.32 10.36
C ASP A 146 -12.58 49.54 9.05
N ILE A 147 -12.76 50.24 7.93
CA ILE A 147 -12.87 49.64 6.60
C ILE A 147 -11.63 48.80 6.29
N ARG A 148 -10.43 49.33 6.56
CA ARG A 148 -9.16 48.58 6.36
C ARG A 148 -9.07 47.34 7.20
N ASP A 149 -9.47 47.41 8.48
CA ASP A 149 -9.43 46.29 9.41
C ASP A 149 -10.44 45.21 8.97
N ASN A 150 -11.63 45.61 8.53
CA ASN A 150 -12.62 44.70 7.97
C ASN A 150 -12.16 44.06 6.67
N GLN A 151 -11.48 44.82 5.79
CA GLN A 151 -10.89 44.30 4.56
C GLN A 151 -9.83 43.20 4.84
N GLN A 152 -9.05 43.36 5.91
CA GLN A 152 -8.09 42.31 6.34
C GLN A 152 -8.80 41.04 6.81
N LYS A 153 -9.93 41.19 7.54
CA LYS A 153 -10.77 40.06 7.97
C LYS A 153 -11.39 39.36 6.78
N ILE A 154 -11.91 40.08 5.80
CA ILE A 154 -12.43 39.51 4.52
C ILE A 154 -11.39 38.67 3.82
N ASN A 155 -10.18 39.22 3.64
CA ASN A 155 -9.07 38.49 3.01
C ASN A 155 -8.66 37.23 3.79
N HIS A 156 -8.65 37.32 5.12
CA HIS A 156 -8.35 36.19 6.00
C HIS A 156 -9.37 35.05 5.83
N HIS A 157 -10.65 35.37 5.90
CA HIS A 157 -11.73 34.38 5.77
C HIS A 157 -11.85 33.83 4.35
N GLY A 158 -11.61 34.65 3.32
CA GLY A 158 -11.53 34.21 1.93
C GLY A 158 -10.42 33.18 1.70
N LYS A 159 -9.22 33.42 2.25
CA LYS A 159 -8.12 32.44 2.21
C LYS A 159 -8.45 31.14 2.96
N ARG A 160 -9.20 31.24 4.05
CA ARG A 160 -9.65 30.05 4.78
C ARG A 160 -10.58 29.18 3.94
N ALA A 161 -11.58 29.80 3.28
CA ALA A 161 -12.49 29.08 2.39
C ALA A 161 -11.73 28.40 1.24
N ASP A 162 -10.81 29.11 0.59
CA ASP A 162 -9.94 28.55 -0.48
C ASP A 162 -9.11 27.35 0.02
N ALA A 163 -8.56 27.42 1.22
CA ALA A 163 -7.79 26.31 1.79
C ALA A 163 -8.65 25.07 2.07
N ILE A 164 -9.90 25.25 2.52
CA ILE A 164 -10.85 24.15 2.73
C ILE A 164 -11.19 23.47 1.40
N VAL A 165 -11.50 24.25 0.36
CA VAL A 165 -11.79 23.73 -0.99
C VAL A 165 -10.57 22.98 -1.57
N LYS A 166 -9.36 23.54 -1.46
CA LYS A 166 -8.14 22.87 -1.91
C LYS A 166 -7.88 21.56 -1.17
N GLY A 167 -8.10 21.53 0.14
CA GLY A 167 -8.02 20.30 0.94
C GLY A 167 -9.00 19.24 0.47
N MET A 168 -10.24 19.61 0.18
CA MET A 168 -11.26 18.71 -0.35
C MET A 168 -10.88 18.15 -1.73
N LEU A 169 -10.40 19.00 -2.64
CA LEU A 169 -9.95 18.56 -3.96
C LEU A 169 -8.76 17.59 -3.90
N GLN A 170 -7.86 17.78 -2.94
CA GLN A 170 -6.77 16.83 -2.69
C GLN A 170 -7.28 15.47 -2.18
N HIS A 171 -8.35 15.47 -1.37
CA HIS A 171 -9.01 14.24 -0.91
C HIS A 171 -9.74 13.52 -2.05
N SER A 172 -10.36 14.26 -2.98
CA SER A 172 -11.10 13.71 -4.13
C SER A 172 -10.22 13.20 -5.28
N ARG A 173 -8.96 13.65 -5.37
CA ARG A 173 -8.05 13.18 -6.41
C ARG A 173 -7.61 11.76 -6.10
N SER A 174 -8.10 10.79 -6.87
CA SER A 174 -7.53 9.46 -6.94
C SER A 174 -6.13 9.56 -7.56
N SER A 175 -5.09 9.33 -6.75
CA SER A 175 -3.78 8.93 -7.27
C SER A 175 -3.94 7.63 -8.06
N SER A 176 -3.11 7.40 -9.06
CA SER A 176 -2.97 6.08 -9.66
C SER A 176 -2.68 5.08 -8.52
N ASN A 177 -3.65 4.22 -8.19
CA ASN A 177 -3.56 3.28 -7.06
C ASN A 177 -2.52 2.16 -7.29
N GLU A 178 -1.58 2.34 -8.21
CA GLU A 178 -0.56 1.34 -8.49
C GLU A 178 0.58 1.45 -7.50
N LYS A 179 0.71 0.39 -6.69
CA LYS A 179 1.87 0.23 -5.83
C LYS A 179 3.07 -0.17 -6.68
N GLU A 180 4.19 0.48 -6.49
CA GLU A 180 5.44 0.17 -7.18
C GLU A 180 6.61 0.00 -6.21
N PRO A 181 7.62 -0.82 -6.58
CA PRO A 181 8.82 -1.01 -5.75
C PRO A 181 9.60 0.29 -5.60
N THR A 182 9.55 0.91 -4.42
CA THR A 182 10.01 2.26 -4.15
C THR A 182 11.02 2.29 -3.01
N ASN A 183 12.07 3.11 -3.15
CA ASN A 183 13.04 3.37 -2.10
C ASN A 183 12.48 4.42 -1.12
N ILE A 184 12.10 3.99 0.08
CA ILE A 184 11.50 4.86 1.08
C ILE A 184 12.48 5.90 1.63
N ASN A 185 13.79 5.59 1.70
CA ASN A 185 14.81 6.52 2.14
C ASN A 185 14.93 7.71 1.18
N ALA A 186 14.90 7.42 -0.13
CA ALA A 186 14.93 8.45 -1.16
C ALA A 186 13.70 9.39 -1.06
N ILE A 187 12.50 8.82 -0.87
CA ILE A 187 11.28 9.61 -0.67
C ILE A 187 11.40 10.46 0.59
N ALA A 188 11.84 9.90 1.71
CA ALA A 188 11.95 10.63 2.97
C ALA A 188 12.91 11.82 2.85
N ASP A 189 14.06 11.65 2.21
CA ASP A 189 15.04 12.71 1.98
C ASP A 189 14.51 13.79 1.01
N GLU A 190 13.89 13.37 -0.10
CA GLU A 190 13.32 14.28 -1.10
C GLU A 190 12.25 15.20 -0.48
N TYR A 191 11.29 14.63 0.24
CA TYR A 191 10.20 15.40 0.85
C TYR A 191 10.65 16.22 2.06
N LEU A 192 11.70 15.79 2.78
CA LEU A 192 12.33 16.62 3.82
C LEU A 192 12.94 17.88 3.22
N ARG A 193 13.71 17.75 2.14
CA ARG A 193 14.31 18.89 1.44
C ARG A 193 13.25 19.80 0.84
N LEU A 194 12.22 19.21 0.22
CA LEU A 194 11.11 19.97 -0.36
C LEU A 194 10.38 20.80 0.71
N ALA A 195 10.06 20.22 1.86
CA ALA A 195 9.43 20.93 2.97
C ALA A 195 10.31 22.07 3.51
N TYR A 196 11.61 21.80 3.73
CA TYR A 196 12.55 22.79 4.23
C TYR A 196 12.71 23.98 3.29
N HIS A 197 12.99 23.72 2.00
CA HIS A 197 13.14 24.78 1.01
C HIS A 197 11.84 25.54 0.75
N GLY A 198 10.69 24.86 0.77
CA GLY A 198 9.38 25.49 0.63
C GLY A 198 9.07 26.48 1.75
N LEU A 199 9.41 26.15 2.98
CA LEU A 199 9.23 27.07 4.11
C LEU A 199 10.24 28.22 4.09
N ARG A 200 11.49 27.94 3.76
CA ARG A 200 12.53 28.97 3.65
C ARG A 200 12.30 29.95 2.51
N ALA A 201 11.62 29.53 1.44
CA ALA A 201 11.20 30.43 0.38
C ALA A 201 10.11 31.42 0.82
N LYS A 202 9.25 31.03 1.78
CA LYS A 202 8.21 31.88 2.36
C LYS A 202 8.74 32.79 3.46
N ASP A 203 9.66 32.28 4.27
CA ASP A 203 10.27 32.99 5.40
C ASP A 203 11.78 32.74 5.39
N LYS A 204 12.55 33.77 4.97
CA LYS A 204 14.02 33.71 4.92
C LYS A 204 14.68 33.55 6.28
N SER A 205 13.97 33.90 7.37
CA SER A 205 14.43 33.75 8.78
C SER A 205 14.26 32.32 9.27
N PHE A 206 13.51 31.49 8.54
CA PHE A 206 13.28 30.10 8.91
C PHE A 206 14.59 29.31 8.90
N ASN A 207 14.91 28.71 10.02
CA ASN A 207 16.06 27.81 10.17
C ASN A 207 15.75 26.71 11.22
N ALA A 208 16.04 25.47 10.86
CA ALA A 208 15.93 24.32 11.74
C ALA A 208 17.07 23.34 11.44
N THR A 209 17.58 22.68 12.47
CA THR A 209 18.56 21.60 12.34
C THR A 209 17.85 20.32 11.88
N LEU A 210 18.36 19.71 10.81
CA LEU A 210 17.83 18.49 10.22
C LEU A 210 18.77 17.33 10.49
N ASN A 211 18.30 16.31 11.19
CA ASN A 211 19.05 15.08 11.45
C ASN A 211 18.37 13.91 10.71
N THR A 212 19.12 13.19 9.91
CA THR A 212 18.64 12.02 9.18
C THR A 212 19.41 10.77 9.59
N ASP A 213 18.69 9.66 9.79
CA ASP A 213 19.25 8.34 10.08
C ASP A 213 18.48 7.30 9.27
N PHE A 214 19.00 7.01 8.07
CA PHE A 214 18.35 6.12 7.13
C PHE A 214 18.99 4.75 7.12
N ASP A 215 18.18 3.72 7.30
CA ASP A 215 18.61 2.32 7.28
C ASP A 215 18.73 1.82 5.82
N ASP A 216 19.96 1.67 5.33
CA ASP A 216 20.25 1.22 3.97
C ASP A 216 19.82 -0.22 3.69
N SER A 217 19.54 -1.00 4.74
CA SER A 217 19.09 -2.39 4.59
C SER A 217 17.63 -2.53 4.10
N ILE A 218 16.83 -1.45 4.11
CA ILE A 218 15.39 -1.49 3.80
C ILE A 218 15.12 -1.88 2.33
N GLY A 219 15.97 -1.49 1.40
CA GLY A 219 15.72 -1.77 -0.02
C GLY A 219 14.45 -1.09 -0.58
N LYS A 220 13.76 -1.78 -1.50
CA LYS A 220 12.52 -1.27 -2.11
C LYS A 220 11.30 -1.93 -1.49
N ILE A 221 10.30 -1.11 -1.11
CA ILE A 221 9.00 -1.54 -0.60
C ILE A 221 7.89 -1.22 -1.59
N ASN A 222 6.81 -1.99 -1.60
CA ASN A 222 5.73 -1.86 -2.57
C ASN A 222 4.65 -0.88 -2.06
N ILE A 223 4.75 0.37 -2.49
CA ILE A 223 3.90 1.49 -2.04
C ILE A 223 3.46 2.35 -3.23
N VAL A 224 2.47 3.22 -3.02
CA VAL A 224 2.15 4.34 -3.92
C VAL A 224 3.03 5.54 -3.53
N PRO A 225 4.10 5.88 -4.30
CA PRO A 225 5.12 6.82 -3.86
C PRO A 225 4.58 8.22 -3.55
N GLN A 226 3.65 8.68 -4.39
CA GLN A 226 3.04 10.01 -4.24
C GLN A 226 2.21 10.13 -2.97
N ASP A 227 1.48 9.09 -2.60
CA ASP A 227 0.62 9.10 -1.42
C ASP A 227 1.45 9.06 -0.15
N VAL A 228 2.43 8.15 -0.07
CA VAL A 228 3.34 8.08 1.07
C VAL A 228 4.21 9.34 1.17
N GLY A 229 4.66 9.88 0.04
CA GLY A 229 5.40 11.14 0.00
C GLY A 229 4.57 12.32 0.56
N ARG A 230 3.27 12.41 0.22
CA ARG A 230 2.36 13.41 0.81
C ARG A 230 2.21 13.27 2.32
N VAL A 231 2.11 12.02 2.81
CA VAL A 231 2.06 11.77 4.27
C VAL A 231 3.34 12.29 4.93
N ILE A 232 4.51 11.92 4.40
CA ILE A 232 5.81 12.37 4.91
C ILE A 232 5.90 13.90 4.90
N LEU A 233 5.54 14.55 3.78
CA LEU A 233 5.51 16.00 3.64
C LEU A 233 4.63 16.68 4.70
N ASN A 234 3.41 16.14 4.90
CA ASN A 234 2.47 16.68 5.88
C ASN A 234 3.02 16.58 7.30
N LEU A 235 3.57 15.43 7.69
CA LEU A 235 4.14 15.22 9.02
C LEU A 235 5.37 16.11 9.25
N ILE A 236 6.28 16.22 8.29
CA ILE A 236 7.45 17.10 8.36
C ILE A 236 7.02 18.56 8.46
N THR A 237 6.03 18.98 7.66
CA THR A 237 5.52 20.37 7.72
C THR A 237 4.88 20.67 9.08
N ASN A 238 4.18 19.72 9.68
CA ASN A 238 3.64 19.88 11.02
C ASN A 238 4.75 19.98 12.09
N ALA A 239 5.79 19.15 11.97
CA ALA A 239 6.99 19.22 12.82
C ALA A 239 7.67 20.59 12.72
N PHE A 240 7.88 21.13 11.52
CA PHE A 240 8.44 22.46 11.32
C PHE A 240 7.60 23.55 11.97
N HIS A 241 6.28 23.50 11.85
CA HIS A 241 5.40 24.45 12.52
C HIS A 241 5.54 24.38 14.04
N ALA A 242 5.56 23.18 14.63
CA ALA A 242 5.67 22.98 16.08
C ALA A 242 6.98 23.55 16.64
N VAL A 243 8.10 23.33 15.96
CA VAL A 243 9.40 23.86 16.41
C VAL A 243 9.50 25.38 16.25
N MET A 244 8.86 25.94 15.21
CA MET A 244 8.85 27.39 15.00
C MET A 244 7.94 28.12 15.99
N GLU A 245 6.80 27.55 16.37
CA GLU A 245 5.95 28.09 17.44
C GLU A 245 6.72 28.15 18.75
N LYS A 246 7.37 27.04 19.14
CA LYS A 246 8.21 27.00 20.35
C LYS A 246 9.36 28.01 20.32
N LYS A 247 9.99 28.22 19.17
CA LYS A 247 11.04 29.23 18.99
C LYS A 247 10.51 30.64 19.22
N LYS A 248 9.31 30.97 18.77
CA LYS A 248 8.67 32.27 19.00
C LYS A 248 8.35 32.50 20.46
N GLU A 249 7.90 31.46 21.17
CA GLU A 249 7.60 31.52 22.61
C GLU A 249 8.88 31.67 23.47
N ASN A 250 9.98 31.03 23.04
CA ASN A 250 11.28 31.01 23.75
C ASN A 250 12.30 31.98 23.12
N SER A 251 11.90 33.18 22.73
CA SER A 251 12.74 34.17 22.03
C SER A 251 14.01 34.60 22.80
N LEU A 252 14.12 34.31 24.10
CA LEU A 252 15.25 34.67 24.97
C LEU A 252 16.14 33.48 25.37
N GLY A 253 15.86 32.25 24.88
CA GLY A 253 16.56 31.02 25.26
C GLY A 253 17.39 30.40 24.17
N ALA A 254 18.32 29.51 24.55
CA ALA A 254 19.16 28.72 23.64
C ALA A 254 18.41 27.55 22.95
N TYR A 255 17.14 27.78 22.54
CA TYR A 255 16.35 26.72 21.86
C TYR A 255 16.71 26.65 20.40
N GLU A 256 17.17 25.48 19.93
CA GLU A 256 17.44 25.18 18.56
C GLU A 256 16.33 24.28 17.96
N PRO A 257 15.50 24.80 17.04
CA PRO A 257 14.54 24.00 16.31
C PRO A 257 15.21 22.80 15.64
N THR A 258 14.82 21.58 15.99
CA THR A 258 15.45 20.37 15.48
C THR A 258 14.40 19.33 15.07
N ILE A 259 14.61 18.72 13.92
CA ILE A 259 13.79 17.64 13.39
C ILE A 259 14.68 16.44 13.07
N TRP A 260 14.21 15.27 13.43
CA TRP A 260 14.84 13.99 13.09
C TRP A 260 13.92 13.21 12.15
N VAL A 261 14.48 12.70 11.06
CA VAL A 261 13.80 11.77 10.14
C VAL A 261 14.62 10.49 10.10
N THR A 262 14.03 9.41 10.60
CA THR A 262 14.70 8.13 10.74
C THR A 262 13.90 7.04 10.06
N THR A 263 14.57 6.14 9.35
CA THR A 263 13.96 4.93 8.80
C THR A 263 14.60 3.71 9.43
N LYS A 264 13.81 2.69 9.77
CA LYS A 264 14.32 1.44 10.34
C LYS A 264 13.50 0.25 9.83
N ARG A 265 14.19 -0.84 9.48
CA ARG A 265 13.54 -2.13 9.28
C ARG A 265 13.33 -2.81 10.63
N LYS A 266 12.12 -3.27 10.90
CA LYS A 266 11.76 -3.97 12.14
C LYS A 266 10.89 -5.19 11.82
N GLY A 267 11.54 -6.36 11.75
CA GLY A 267 10.85 -7.58 11.31
C GLY A 267 10.39 -7.49 9.86
N ASN A 268 9.10 -7.67 9.62
CA ASN A 268 8.46 -7.63 8.30
C ASN A 268 7.78 -6.26 8.02
N ALA A 269 8.26 -5.20 8.67
CA ALA A 269 7.75 -3.84 8.52
C ALA A 269 8.87 -2.81 8.44
N VAL A 270 8.59 -1.73 7.74
CA VAL A 270 9.44 -0.55 7.64
C VAL A 270 8.82 0.57 8.46
N HIS A 271 9.60 1.17 9.34
CA HIS A 271 9.22 2.31 10.14
C HIS A 271 9.87 3.57 9.59
N VAL A 272 9.05 4.62 9.36
CA VAL A 272 9.53 5.98 9.09
C VAL A 272 9.11 6.84 10.28
N MET A 273 10.08 7.35 11.01
CA MET A 273 9.87 8.16 12.22
C MET A 273 10.24 9.60 11.92
N ILE A 274 9.30 10.50 12.24
CA ILE A 274 9.47 11.94 12.12
C ILE A 274 9.29 12.52 13.52
N ARG A 275 10.41 13.00 14.11
CA ARG A 275 10.45 13.55 15.47
C ARG A 275 10.78 15.02 15.41
N ASP A 276 10.14 15.81 16.26
CA ASP A 276 10.44 17.20 16.52
C ASP A 276 10.69 17.47 18.01
N ASN A 277 11.34 18.56 18.33
CA ASN A 277 11.52 19.07 19.70
C ASN A 277 10.59 20.27 20.00
N GLY A 278 9.43 20.34 19.31
CA GLY A 278 8.45 21.40 19.48
C GLY A 278 7.70 21.37 20.82
N ASN A 279 6.52 22.00 20.84
CA ASN A 279 5.70 22.09 22.06
C ASN A 279 4.99 20.78 22.43
N GLY A 280 5.02 19.76 21.54
CA GLY A 280 4.25 18.54 21.74
C GLY A 280 2.75 18.76 21.57
N VAL A 281 1.96 17.69 21.71
CA VAL A 281 0.51 17.70 21.63
C VAL A 281 -0.09 17.52 23.03
N PRO A 282 -0.97 18.43 23.48
CA PRO A 282 -1.62 18.28 24.77
C PRO A 282 -2.46 17.00 24.88
N ASP A 283 -2.46 16.34 26.03
CA ASP A 283 -3.18 15.07 26.24
C ASP A 283 -4.68 15.16 25.91
N LYS A 284 -5.30 16.30 26.19
CA LYS A 284 -6.73 16.55 25.95
C LYS A 284 -7.15 16.44 24.48
N VAL A 285 -6.22 16.54 23.54
CA VAL A 285 -6.50 16.57 22.11
C VAL A 285 -5.86 15.42 21.34
N LYS A 286 -5.06 14.56 21.97
CA LYS A 286 -4.39 13.43 21.32
C LYS A 286 -5.34 12.54 20.52
N ASP A 287 -6.50 12.20 21.10
CA ASP A 287 -7.49 11.33 20.45
C ASP A 287 -8.25 12.02 19.31
N LYS A 288 -8.16 13.34 19.21
CA LYS A 288 -8.88 14.13 18.21
C LYS A 288 -8.04 14.55 17.02
N ILE A 289 -6.71 14.47 17.10
CA ILE A 289 -5.82 14.99 16.05
C ILE A 289 -5.98 14.31 14.68
N PHE A 290 -6.50 13.07 14.66
CA PHE A 290 -6.79 12.32 13.43
C PHE A 290 -8.23 12.53 12.94
N GLN A 291 -9.06 13.28 13.67
CA GLN A 291 -10.40 13.61 13.21
C GLN A 291 -10.34 14.65 12.09
N PRO A 292 -11.13 14.50 11.02
CA PRO A 292 -11.23 15.50 9.96
C PRO A 292 -11.57 16.88 10.53
N PHE A 293 -10.96 17.93 9.96
CA PHE A 293 -11.13 19.34 10.32
C PHE A 293 -10.62 19.74 11.72
N PHE A 294 -10.13 18.81 12.52
CA PHE A 294 -9.56 19.15 13.82
C PHE A 294 -8.20 19.85 13.66
N THR A 295 -8.08 21.02 14.25
CA THR A 295 -6.82 21.80 14.26
C THR A 295 -6.69 22.62 15.55
N THR A 296 -5.47 22.66 16.08
CA THR A 296 -5.10 23.57 17.19
C THR A 296 -4.49 24.86 16.68
N LYS A 297 -4.23 24.97 15.37
CA LYS A 297 -3.65 26.17 14.76
C LYS A 297 -4.67 27.30 14.69
N PRO A 298 -4.21 28.58 14.76
CA PRO A 298 -5.10 29.71 14.58
C PRO A 298 -5.90 29.63 13.30
N SER A 299 -7.10 30.19 13.31
CA SER A 299 -8.01 30.23 12.16
C SER A 299 -7.27 30.68 10.88
N GLY A 300 -7.39 29.88 9.81
CA GLY A 300 -6.74 30.16 8.51
C GLY A 300 -5.33 29.62 8.34
N GLN A 301 -4.69 29.05 9.36
CA GLN A 301 -3.35 28.46 9.26
C GLN A 301 -3.33 26.94 9.19
N GLY A 302 -4.47 26.29 9.44
CA GLY A 302 -4.61 24.84 9.32
C GLY A 302 -5.99 24.45 8.83
N THR A 303 -6.06 23.49 7.90
CA THR A 303 -7.31 22.93 7.38
C THR A 303 -7.88 21.84 8.27
N GLY A 304 -7.08 21.28 9.17
CA GLY A 304 -7.44 20.11 9.99
C GLY A 304 -7.60 18.80 9.22
N LEU A 305 -7.26 18.79 7.92
CA LEU A 305 -7.40 17.60 7.06
C LEU A 305 -6.09 16.80 6.90
N GLY A 306 -4.94 17.40 7.18
CA GLY A 306 -3.65 16.78 6.89
C GLY A 306 -3.43 15.45 7.63
N LEU A 307 -3.66 15.41 8.94
CA LEU A 307 -3.42 14.20 9.74
C LEU A 307 -4.46 13.11 9.50
N SER A 308 -5.74 13.47 9.32
CA SER A 308 -6.78 12.49 8.96
C SER A 308 -6.48 11.82 7.62
N LEU A 309 -6.13 12.60 6.59
CA LEU A 309 -5.70 12.07 5.29
C LEU A 309 -4.45 11.19 5.40
N SER A 310 -3.47 11.61 6.22
CA SER A 310 -2.27 10.80 6.43
C SER A 310 -2.60 9.45 7.07
N TYR A 311 -3.51 9.42 8.03
CA TYR A 311 -3.99 8.20 8.66
C TYR A 311 -4.67 7.26 7.64
N ASP A 312 -5.60 7.79 6.82
CA ASP A 312 -6.33 7.01 5.81
C ASP A 312 -5.39 6.44 4.74
N VAL A 313 -4.44 7.23 4.26
CA VAL A 313 -3.43 6.78 3.29
C VAL A 313 -2.60 5.63 3.85
N ILE A 314 -2.10 5.73 5.07
CA ILE A 314 -1.30 4.66 5.68
C ILE A 314 -2.13 3.41 5.94
N LYS A 315 -3.38 3.54 6.38
CA LYS A 315 -4.31 2.40 6.53
C LYS A 315 -4.59 1.70 5.20
N THR A 316 -4.76 2.43 4.11
CA THR A 316 -4.96 1.86 2.75
C THR A 316 -3.72 1.09 2.26
N HIS A 317 -2.52 1.46 2.74
CA HIS A 317 -1.29 0.70 2.50
C HIS A 317 -1.15 -0.54 3.38
N GLY A 318 -2.10 -0.79 4.31
CA GLY A 318 -2.04 -1.87 5.29
C GLY A 318 -1.10 -1.57 6.45
N GLY A 319 -0.75 -0.29 6.62
CA GLY A 319 0.16 0.20 7.62
C GLY A 319 -0.54 0.79 8.86
N GLU A 320 0.26 1.43 9.71
CA GLU A 320 -0.20 2.11 10.91
C GLU A 320 0.53 3.45 11.09
N LEU A 321 -0.20 4.46 11.55
CA LEU A 321 0.34 5.77 11.93
C LEU A 321 0.17 5.95 13.43
N LEU A 322 1.31 6.01 14.15
CA LEU A 322 1.37 6.14 15.59
C LEU A 322 1.85 7.53 15.99
N LEU A 323 1.38 8.00 17.14
CA LEU A 323 1.77 9.25 17.78
C LEU A 323 2.36 8.98 19.17
N GLU A 324 3.58 9.43 19.38
CA GLU A 324 4.20 9.57 20.69
C GLU A 324 4.51 11.04 20.93
N THR A 325 3.99 11.63 22.00
CA THR A 325 4.17 13.05 22.27
C THR A 325 4.15 13.34 23.76
N LYS A 326 4.93 14.32 24.15
CA LYS A 326 4.95 14.87 25.50
C LYS A 326 4.96 16.38 25.44
N GLN A 327 4.02 17.00 26.15
CA GLN A 327 3.87 18.45 26.16
C GLN A 327 5.15 19.11 26.64
N GLY A 328 5.65 20.08 25.89
CA GLY A 328 6.89 20.80 26.17
C GLY A 328 8.17 20.12 25.68
N GLU A 329 8.14 18.81 25.31
CA GLU A 329 9.35 18.07 24.89
C GLU A 329 9.37 17.80 23.37
N GLY A 330 8.18 17.62 22.73
CA GLY A 330 8.07 17.41 21.28
C GLY A 330 7.14 16.27 20.89
N THR A 331 7.18 15.91 19.61
CA THR A 331 6.31 14.89 19.01
C THR A 331 7.13 13.94 18.15
N THR A 332 6.73 12.66 18.13
CA THR A 332 7.21 11.64 17.20
C THR A 332 6.03 11.01 16.51
N PHE A 333 5.95 11.12 15.19
CA PHE A 333 5.06 10.33 14.37
C PHE A 333 5.82 9.14 13.79
N THR A 334 5.25 7.95 13.93
CA THR A 334 5.81 6.72 13.35
C THR A 334 4.85 6.15 12.32
N ILE A 335 5.29 6.12 11.06
CA ILE A 335 4.63 5.42 9.96
C ILE A 335 5.16 4.00 9.95
N THR A 336 4.30 3.01 10.06
CA THR A 336 4.64 1.59 9.91
C THR A 336 4.05 1.08 8.60
N LEU A 337 4.88 0.59 7.70
CA LEU A 337 4.46 0.02 6.40
C LEU A 337 4.85 -1.45 6.37
N PRO A 338 3.94 -2.37 6.01
CA PRO A 338 4.29 -3.79 5.87
C PRO A 338 5.22 -3.97 4.67
N GLU A 339 6.30 -4.71 4.87
CA GLU A 339 7.13 -5.21 3.78
C GLU A 339 6.46 -6.46 3.20
N VAL A 340 5.58 -6.29 2.22
CA VAL A 340 5.04 -7.42 1.46
C VAL A 340 6.19 -7.90 0.57
N GLU A 341 6.83 -9.02 0.96
CA GLU A 341 7.72 -9.75 0.05
C GLU A 341 6.95 -9.95 -1.28
N ALA A 342 7.53 -9.45 -2.35
CA ALA A 342 6.98 -9.66 -3.67
C ALA A 342 6.76 -11.17 -3.84
N ILE A 343 5.53 -11.59 -4.17
CA ILE A 343 5.11 -12.97 -4.49
C ILE A 343 5.88 -13.50 -5.73
N THR A 344 7.11 -13.15 -5.88
CA THR A 344 8.00 -13.55 -6.99
C THR A 344 8.67 -14.92 -6.74
N MET A 345 8.64 -15.45 -5.51
CA MET A 345 9.26 -16.75 -5.23
C MET A 345 8.38 -17.98 -5.54
N ILE A 346 7.08 -17.82 -5.70
CA ILE A 346 6.19 -18.95 -6.04
C ILE A 346 6.22 -19.26 -7.55
N GLN A 347 6.40 -18.26 -8.40
CA GLN A 347 6.48 -18.48 -9.86
C GLN A 347 7.82 -19.07 -10.32
N THR A 348 8.91 -18.84 -9.60
CA THR A 348 10.23 -19.40 -9.95
C THR A 348 10.35 -20.87 -9.56
N LYS A 349 9.65 -21.35 -8.53
CA LYS A 349 9.62 -22.76 -8.14
C LYS A 349 8.74 -23.65 -9.04
N ILE A 350 7.79 -23.06 -9.75
CA ILE A 350 6.91 -23.79 -10.70
C ILE A 350 7.57 -23.90 -12.09
N LYS A 351 8.53 -23.02 -12.43
CA LYS A 351 9.23 -23.05 -13.72
C LYS A 351 10.46 -23.99 -13.74
N ASN A 352 10.90 -24.46 -12.58
CA ASN A 352 12.06 -25.35 -12.42
C ASN A 352 11.68 -26.77 -11.92
N LYS A 353 10.45 -27.19 -12.08
CA LYS A 353 9.96 -28.57 -11.96
C LYS A 353 9.24 -28.97 -13.27
#